data_b35abb4aaca775a24ffd7024b5169877
#
_entry.id   b35abb4aaca775a24ffd7024b5169877
#
_cell.length_a   1.000
_cell.length_b   1.000
_cell.length_c   1.000
_cell.angle_alpha   90.00
_cell.angle_beta   90.00
_cell.angle_gamma   90.00
#
_symmetry.space_group_name_H-M   'P 1'
#
loop_
_entity.id
_entity.type
_entity.pdbx_description
1 polymer ?
#
loop_
_entity_poly.entity_id
_entity_poly.type
_entity_poly.pdbx_seq_one_letter_code
_entity_poly.pdbx_strand_id
1 'polypeptide(L)'
;MDGPVVNAAEKALDMENVNYVLPFVPLEHEGELKEAFERTIIVRELSASAAELADYWFFETAVRLHLSGRGKPYHGIKPAGYNRRPALTLAEEALKKDNSLDLINFMVSFMQEDIQTRFEDVLSKKDYELKDIESGRDYISSMQDFIRYLDKLYEFMEQG
;
A
#
# COMPACT_ATOMS: atom_id res chain seq x y z
N MET A 1 -10.05 6.90 -5.25
CA MET A 1 -9.38 7.36 -6.48
C MET A 1 -8.26 8.35 -6.11
N ASP A 2 -7.25 7.87 -5.38
CA ASP A 2 -6.19 8.72 -4.81
C ASP A 2 -4.83 7.98 -4.75
N GLY A 3 -4.71 6.86 -5.47
CA GLY A 3 -3.45 6.12 -5.57
C GLY A 3 -2.47 6.75 -6.58
N PRO A 4 -1.15 6.44 -6.47
CA PRO A 4 -0.13 7.03 -7.31
C PRO A 4 -0.36 6.83 -8.81
N VAL A 5 -0.95 5.71 -9.22
CA VAL A 5 -1.29 5.44 -10.63
C VAL A 5 -2.41 6.35 -11.11
N VAL A 6 -3.46 6.56 -10.28
CA VAL A 6 -4.57 7.46 -10.63
C VAL A 6 -4.10 8.90 -10.73
N ASN A 7 -3.30 9.36 -9.77
CA ASN A 7 -2.73 10.71 -9.80
C ASN A 7 -1.82 10.92 -11.03
N ALA A 8 -1.07 9.90 -11.43
CA ALA A 8 -0.24 9.94 -12.63
C ALA A 8 -1.10 9.94 -13.92
N ALA A 9 -2.19 9.18 -13.94
CA ALA A 9 -3.13 9.15 -15.06
C ALA A 9 -3.89 10.48 -15.20
N GLU A 10 -4.35 11.07 -14.08
CA GLU A 10 -4.95 12.41 -14.07
C GLU A 10 -3.97 13.45 -14.63
N LYS A 11 -2.73 13.46 -14.12
CA LYS A 11 -1.69 14.35 -14.62
C LYS A 11 -1.39 14.11 -16.11
N ALA A 12 -1.42 12.87 -16.58
CA ALA A 12 -1.22 12.55 -18.00
C ALA A 12 -2.32 13.18 -18.87
N LEU A 13 -3.58 13.15 -18.43
CA LEU A 13 -4.69 13.77 -19.14
C LEU A 13 -4.62 15.30 -19.08
N ASP A 14 -4.30 15.89 -17.94
CA ASP A 14 -4.21 17.36 -17.78
C ASP A 14 -3.07 17.97 -18.59
N MET A 15 -1.96 17.23 -18.72
CA MET A 15 -0.78 17.67 -19.47
C MET A 15 -0.75 17.13 -20.91
N GLU A 16 -1.79 16.40 -21.33
CA GLU A 16 -1.89 15.72 -22.62
C GLU A 16 -0.62 14.91 -22.96
N ASN A 17 -0.07 14.22 -21.95
CA ASN A 17 1.18 13.50 -22.08
C ASN A 17 1.15 12.16 -21.32
N VAL A 18 1.01 11.07 -22.07
CA VAL A 18 0.93 9.70 -21.52
C VAL A 18 2.19 9.29 -20.74
N ASN A 19 3.33 9.94 -20.95
CA ASN A 19 4.59 9.59 -20.30
C ASN A 19 4.54 9.74 -18.77
N TYR A 20 3.59 10.51 -18.21
CA TYR A 20 3.42 10.59 -16.76
C TYR A 20 2.93 9.29 -16.13
N VAL A 21 2.18 8.47 -16.86
CA VAL A 21 1.60 7.22 -16.34
C VAL A 21 2.29 5.96 -16.88
N LEU A 22 2.99 6.04 -18.00
CA LEU A 22 3.72 4.90 -18.59
C LEU A 22 4.65 4.16 -17.62
N PRO A 23 5.44 4.82 -16.72
CA PRO A 23 6.33 4.12 -15.79
C PRO A 23 5.61 3.21 -14.79
N PHE A 24 4.30 3.34 -14.64
CA PHE A 24 3.50 2.49 -13.76
C PHE A 24 3.02 1.20 -14.41
N VAL A 25 3.16 1.06 -15.73
CA VAL A 25 2.62 -0.06 -16.51
C VAL A 25 3.78 -0.85 -17.14
N PRO A 26 3.72 -2.21 -17.16
CA PRO A 26 4.73 -3.02 -17.82
C PRO A 26 4.82 -2.74 -19.31
N LEU A 27 6.00 -2.97 -19.87
CA LEU A 27 6.31 -2.71 -21.29
C LEU A 27 5.32 -3.40 -22.25
N GLU A 28 4.92 -4.63 -21.94
CA GLU A 28 3.95 -5.39 -22.73
C GLU A 28 2.56 -4.77 -22.82
N HIS A 29 2.20 -3.89 -21.87
CA HIS A 29 0.91 -3.21 -21.79
C HIS A 29 0.96 -1.74 -22.20
N GLU A 30 2.13 -1.20 -22.55
CA GLU A 30 2.25 0.22 -22.95
C GLU A 30 1.41 0.55 -24.19
N GLY A 31 1.31 -0.37 -25.17
CA GLY A 31 0.51 -0.17 -26.37
C GLY A 31 -0.97 0.03 -26.04
N GLU A 32 -1.54 -0.81 -25.18
CA GLU A 32 -2.92 -0.70 -24.73
C GLU A 32 -3.17 0.61 -23.96
N LEU A 33 -2.24 1.02 -23.10
CA LEU A 33 -2.35 2.26 -22.36
C LEU A 33 -2.31 3.50 -23.26
N LYS A 34 -1.42 3.52 -24.26
CA LYS A 34 -1.29 4.60 -25.24
C LYS A 34 -2.56 4.73 -26.09
N GLU A 35 -3.10 3.62 -26.55
CA GLU A 35 -4.37 3.60 -27.30
C GLU A 35 -5.54 4.11 -26.46
N ALA A 36 -5.62 3.68 -25.19
CA ALA A 36 -6.63 4.15 -24.26
C ALA A 36 -6.50 5.66 -24.01
N PHE A 37 -5.29 6.17 -23.87
CA PHE A 37 -5.01 7.59 -23.70
C PHE A 37 -5.49 8.42 -24.89
N GLU A 38 -5.10 8.03 -26.11
CA GLU A 38 -5.50 8.73 -27.34
C GLU A 38 -7.03 8.78 -27.52
N ARG A 39 -7.71 7.67 -27.27
CA ARG A 39 -9.18 7.61 -27.30
C ARG A 39 -9.81 8.53 -26.24
N THR A 40 -9.24 8.55 -25.04
CA THR A 40 -9.73 9.42 -23.96
C THR A 40 -9.61 10.88 -24.33
N ILE A 41 -8.48 11.34 -24.85
CA ILE A 41 -8.28 12.73 -25.28
C ILE A 41 -9.33 13.14 -26.31
N ILE A 42 -9.61 12.31 -27.32
CA ILE A 42 -10.63 12.58 -28.35
C ILE A 42 -12.03 12.71 -27.72
N VAL A 43 -12.39 11.81 -26.82
CA VAL A 43 -13.74 11.80 -26.22
C VAL A 43 -13.94 12.98 -25.26
N ARG A 44 -12.90 13.42 -24.57
CA ARG A 44 -12.93 14.59 -23.66
C ARG A 44 -13.40 15.88 -24.37
N GLU A 45 -13.14 16.04 -25.66
CA GLU A 45 -13.52 17.19 -26.43
C GLU A 45 -15.02 17.27 -26.76
N LEU A 46 -15.76 16.16 -26.60
CA LEU A 46 -17.17 16.09 -27.02
C LEU A 46 -18.12 16.81 -26.05
N SER A 47 -17.93 16.69 -24.77
CA SER A 47 -18.71 17.38 -23.73
C SER A 47 -18.09 17.14 -22.35
N ALA A 48 -18.48 17.95 -21.35
CA ALA A 48 -18.05 17.75 -19.97
C ALA A 48 -18.41 16.35 -19.42
N SER A 49 -19.64 15.88 -19.69
CA SER A 49 -20.05 14.54 -19.24
C SER A 49 -19.29 13.41 -19.96
N ALA A 50 -18.93 13.62 -21.24
CA ALA A 50 -18.09 12.66 -21.97
C ALA A 50 -16.67 12.63 -21.40
N ALA A 51 -16.12 13.80 -21.02
CA ALA A 51 -14.82 13.90 -20.39
C ALA A 51 -14.79 13.12 -19.04
N GLU A 52 -15.75 13.33 -18.15
CA GLU A 52 -15.84 12.62 -16.87
C GLU A 52 -15.87 11.09 -17.05
N LEU A 53 -16.64 10.61 -18.01
CA LEU A 53 -16.74 9.17 -18.29
C LEU A 53 -15.45 8.62 -18.90
N ALA A 54 -14.84 9.36 -19.82
CA ALA A 54 -13.60 8.96 -20.48
C ALA A 54 -12.42 8.95 -19.49
N ASP A 55 -12.34 9.95 -18.62
CA ASP A 55 -11.33 10.03 -17.56
C ASP A 55 -11.43 8.82 -16.61
N TYR A 56 -12.64 8.51 -16.14
CA TYR A 56 -12.87 7.35 -15.30
C TYR A 56 -12.44 6.04 -15.99
N TRP A 57 -12.81 5.85 -17.25
CA TRP A 57 -12.42 4.69 -18.04
C TRP A 57 -10.89 4.58 -18.20
N PHE A 58 -10.21 5.71 -18.44
CA PHE A 58 -8.75 5.74 -18.54
C PHE A 58 -8.09 5.39 -17.21
N PHE A 59 -8.59 5.90 -16.08
CA PHE A 59 -8.11 5.55 -14.75
C PHE A 59 -8.27 4.05 -14.46
N GLU A 60 -9.43 3.49 -14.79
CA GLU A 60 -9.65 2.04 -14.67
C GLU A 60 -8.65 1.24 -15.50
N THR A 61 -8.44 1.65 -16.73
CA THR A 61 -7.47 0.98 -17.63
C THR A 61 -6.06 1.05 -17.06
N ALA A 62 -5.59 2.22 -16.65
CA ALA A 62 -4.26 2.39 -16.07
C ALA A 62 -4.06 1.55 -14.80
N VAL A 63 -5.03 1.55 -13.88
CA VAL A 63 -4.96 0.75 -12.65
C VAL A 63 -5.00 -0.75 -12.94
N ARG A 64 -5.83 -1.20 -13.86
CA ARG A 64 -5.92 -2.61 -14.27
C ARG A 64 -4.60 -3.10 -14.85
N LEU A 65 -3.99 -2.35 -15.77
CA LEU A 65 -2.72 -2.68 -16.40
C LEU A 65 -1.57 -2.68 -15.38
N HIS A 66 -1.54 -1.71 -14.48
CA HIS A 66 -0.59 -1.68 -13.37
C HIS A 66 -0.68 -2.93 -12.48
N LEU A 67 -1.89 -3.32 -12.07
CA LEU A 67 -2.10 -4.49 -11.21
C LEU A 67 -1.77 -5.80 -11.93
N SER A 68 -2.10 -5.90 -13.23
CA SER A 68 -1.74 -7.05 -14.07
C SER A 68 -0.23 -7.28 -14.06
N GLY A 69 0.57 -6.23 -14.25
CA GLY A 69 2.03 -6.33 -14.20
C GLY A 69 2.61 -6.73 -12.84
N ARG A 70 1.83 -6.60 -11.78
CA ARG A 70 2.20 -7.05 -10.42
C ARG A 70 1.61 -8.42 -10.05
N GLY A 71 0.97 -9.10 -10.98
CA GLY A 71 0.28 -10.37 -10.73
C GLY A 71 -0.89 -10.25 -9.75
N LYS A 72 -1.49 -9.05 -9.60
CA LYS A 72 -2.59 -8.80 -8.69
C LYS A 72 -3.93 -8.72 -9.43
N PRO A 73 -5.00 -9.33 -8.89
CA PRO A 73 -6.33 -9.25 -9.50
C PRO A 73 -6.88 -7.82 -9.41
N TYR A 74 -7.56 -7.40 -10.47
CA TYR A 74 -8.29 -6.13 -10.51
C TYR A 74 -9.74 -6.33 -10.06
N HIS A 75 -10.18 -5.51 -9.11
CA HIS A 75 -11.54 -5.55 -8.53
C HIS A 75 -12.25 -4.19 -8.62
N GLY A 76 -11.95 -3.41 -9.64
CA GLY A 76 -12.48 -2.06 -9.80
C GLY A 76 -11.68 -0.98 -9.05
N ILE A 77 -11.88 0.28 -9.44
CA ILE A 77 -11.32 1.42 -8.71
C ILE A 77 -12.10 1.63 -7.41
N LYS A 78 -11.37 1.68 -6.30
CA LYS A 78 -11.95 1.94 -4.98
C LYS A 78 -12.10 3.44 -4.74
N PRO A 79 -13.11 3.88 -3.96
CA PRO A 79 -13.23 5.27 -3.55
C PRO A 79 -11.94 5.80 -2.90
N ALA A 80 -11.73 7.12 -2.98
CA ALA A 80 -10.62 7.77 -2.28
C ALA A 80 -10.66 7.47 -0.78
N GLY A 81 -9.50 7.22 -0.17
CA GLY A 81 -9.38 6.87 1.26
C GLY A 81 -9.80 5.44 1.62
N TYR A 82 -10.23 4.61 0.68
CA TYR A 82 -10.64 3.24 0.95
C TYR A 82 -9.46 2.38 1.42
N ASN A 83 -9.48 2.02 2.71
CA ASN A 83 -8.55 1.05 3.32
C ASN A 83 -7.05 1.39 3.15
N ARG A 84 -6.69 2.68 3.17
CA ARG A 84 -5.29 3.10 3.15
C ARG A 84 -4.62 2.79 4.47
N ARG A 85 -3.55 1.99 4.42
CA ARG A 85 -2.66 1.79 5.56
C ARG A 85 -1.90 3.10 5.81
N PRO A 86 -1.90 3.64 7.05
CA PRO A 86 -1.23 4.93 7.35
C PRO A 86 0.22 5.01 6.85
N ALA A 87 0.96 3.92 6.99
CA ALA A 87 2.35 3.84 6.52
C ALA A 87 2.51 4.11 5.01
N LEU A 88 1.55 3.64 4.17
CA LEU A 88 1.62 3.89 2.72
C LEU A 88 1.35 5.35 2.39
N THR A 89 0.40 5.98 3.08
CA THR A 89 0.12 7.41 2.91
C THR A 89 1.33 8.25 3.30
N LEU A 90 1.94 7.94 4.46
CA LEU A 90 3.15 8.63 4.91
C LEU A 90 4.35 8.40 3.99
N ALA A 91 4.49 7.21 3.39
CA ALA A 91 5.55 6.96 2.42
C ALA A 91 5.36 7.79 1.14
N GLU A 92 4.13 7.89 0.61
CA GLU A 92 3.84 8.73 -0.55
C GLU A 92 4.09 10.22 -0.25
N GLU A 93 3.72 10.69 0.95
CA GLU A 93 4.00 12.07 1.37
C GLU A 93 5.49 12.34 1.56
N ALA A 94 6.23 11.40 2.15
CA ALA A 94 7.66 11.49 2.32
C ALA A 94 8.38 11.66 0.98
N LEU A 95 7.99 10.86 -0.03
CA LEU A 95 8.52 10.97 -1.39
C LEU A 95 8.16 12.30 -2.08
N LYS A 96 6.95 12.84 -1.84
CA LYS A 96 6.55 14.14 -2.39
C LYS A 96 7.27 15.32 -1.76
N LYS A 97 7.64 15.20 -0.48
CA LYS A 97 8.28 16.26 0.32
C LYS A 97 9.81 16.12 0.37
N ASP A 98 10.38 15.08 -0.21
CA ASP A 98 11.80 14.68 -0.07
C ASP A 98 12.23 14.61 1.41
N ASN A 99 11.31 14.16 2.30
CA ASN A 99 11.52 14.11 3.74
C ASN A 99 10.81 12.90 4.35
N SER A 100 11.59 12.00 4.94
CA SER A 100 11.10 10.75 5.53
C SER A 100 10.84 10.80 7.04
N LEU A 101 11.02 11.96 7.70
CA LEU A 101 11.01 12.05 9.17
C LEU A 101 9.67 11.58 9.78
N ASP A 102 8.53 12.03 9.24
CA ASP A 102 7.22 11.65 9.74
C ASP A 102 6.95 10.15 9.55
N LEU A 103 7.35 9.58 8.40
CA LEU A 103 7.27 8.14 8.12
C LEU A 103 8.12 7.34 9.11
N ILE A 104 9.38 7.75 9.33
CA ILE A 104 10.28 7.07 10.26
C ILE A 104 9.71 7.12 11.69
N ASN A 105 9.30 8.29 12.16
CA ASN A 105 8.72 8.46 13.48
C ASN A 105 7.47 7.58 13.67
N PHE A 106 6.57 7.55 12.68
CA PHE A 106 5.41 6.68 12.70
C PHE A 106 5.78 5.20 12.79
N MET A 107 6.70 4.72 11.94
CA MET A 107 7.10 3.31 11.91
C MET A 107 7.81 2.89 13.19
N VAL A 108 8.70 3.75 13.73
CA VAL A 108 9.40 3.49 15.01
C VAL A 108 8.40 3.41 16.15
N SER A 109 7.48 4.37 16.27
CA SER A 109 6.46 4.38 17.34
C SER A 109 5.54 3.16 17.23
N PHE A 110 5.09 2.83 16.02
CA PHE A 110 4.22 1.67 15.78
C PHE A 110 4.92 0.34 16.16
N MET A 111 6.20 0.19 15.78
CA MET A 111 6.99 -1.00 16.13
C MET A 111 7.25 -1.07 17.63
N GLN A 112 7.60 0.04 18.26
CA GLN A 112 7.83 0.13 19.70
C GLN A 112 6.58 -0.28 20.48
N GLU A 113 5.43 0.24 20.12
CA GLU A 113 4.14 -0.08 20.77
C GLU A 113 3.77 -1.57 20.62
N ASP A 114 3.94 -2.14 19.42
CA ASP A 114 3.64 -3.56 19.19
C ASP A 114 4.58 -4.50 19.95
N ILE A 115 5.90 -4.21 19.98
CA ILE A 115 6.88 -4.98 20.75
C ILE A 115 6.57 -4.87 22.27
N GLN A 116 6.29 -3.67 22.76
CA GLN A 116 5.97 -3.43 24.16
C GLN A 116 4.72 -4.19 24.58
N THR A 117 3.65 -4.13 23.79
CA THR A 117 2.38 -4.83 24.08
C THR A 117 2.60 -6.35 24.18
N ARG A 118 3.34 -6.93 23.24
CA ARG A 118 3.64 -8.37 23.25
C ARG A 118 4.54 -8.77 24.42
N PHE A 119 5.50 -7.94 24.76
CA PHE A 119 6.38 -8.17 25.91
C PHE A 119 5.62 -8.14 27.24
N GLU A 120 4.71 -7.16 27.41
CA GLU A 120 3.83 -7.05 28.58
C GLU A 120 2.87 -8.24 28.69
N ASP A 121 2.34 -8.76 27.57
CA ASP A 121 1.55 -10.00 27.59
C ASP A 121 2.35 -11.18 28.14
N VAL A 122 3.58 -11.37 27.72
CA VAL A 122 4.47 -12.41 28.25
C VAL A 122 4.72 -12.21 29.75
N LEU A 123 5.03 -10.96 30.17
CA LEU A 123 5.30 -10.67 31.59
C LEU A 123 4.06 -10.90 32.46
N SER A 124 2.86 -10.61 31.97
CA SER A 124 1.62 -10.82 32.72
C SER A 124 1.37 -12.29 33.08
N LYS A 125 1.93 -13.21 32.31
CA LYS A 125 1.79 -14.68 32.49
C LYS A 125 2.97 -15.32 33.23
N LYS A 126 4.01 -14.55 33.55
CA LYS A 126 5.27 -15.09 34.11
C LYS A 126 5.13 -15.64 35.50
N ASP A 127 4.32 -15.01 36.35
CA ASP A 127 4.19 -15.34 37.77
C ASP A 127 3.03 -16.35 37.98
N TYR A 128 3.28 -17.61 37.65
CA TYR A 128 2.33 -18.70 37.87
C TYR A 128 2.83 -19.65 38.98
N GLU A 129 1.92 -20.36 39.65
CA GLU A 129 2.30 -21.39 40.65
C GLU A 129 2.81 -22.65 39.93
N LEU A 130 3.93 -23.22 40.39
CA LEU A 130 4.56 -24.41 39.76
C LEU A 130 3.62 -25.64 39.65
N LYS A 131 2.60 -25.74 40.49
CA LYS A 131 1.57 -26.78 40.40
C LYS A 131 0.50 -26.51 39.33
N ASP A 132 0.36 -25.28 38.86
CA ASP A 132 -0.55 -24.88 37.79
C ASP A 132 0.14 -25.05 36.44
N ILE A 133 0.06 -26.28 35.94
CA ILE A 133 0.72 -26.67 34.69
C ILE A 133 0.10 -25.95 33.49
N GLU A 134 -1.21 -25.63 33.49
CA GLU A 134 -1.86 -24.92 32.38
C GLU A 134 -1.36 -23.49 32.29
N SER A 135 -1.31 -22.74 33.38
CA SER A 135 -0.74 -21.39 33.38
C SER A 135 0.73 -21.39 32.99
N GLY A 136 1.49 -22.42 33.39
CA GLY A 136 2.88 -22.60 32.92
C GLY A 136 2.98 -22.82 31.42
N ARG A 137 2.09 -23.59 30.81
CA ARG A 137 2.05 -23.79 29.34
C ARG A 137 1.69 -22.49 28.60
N ASP A 138 0.74 -21.74 29.10
CA ASP A 138 0.35 -20.44 28.53
C ASP A 138 1.51 -19.44 28.52
N TYR A 139 2.26 -19.38 29.63
CA TYR A 139 3.48 -18.56 29.70
C TYR A 139 4.51 -18.99 28.65
N ILE A 140 4.84 -20.29 28.57
CA ILE A 140 5.83 -20.82 27.63
C ILE A 140 5.40 -20.57 26.19
N SER A 141 4.12 -20.78 25.86
CA SER A 141 3.58 -20.51 24.53
C SER A 141 3.71 -19.03 24.15
N SER A 142 3.31 -18.13 25.05
CA SER A 142 3.39 -16.67 24.85
C SER A 142 4.84 -16.21 24.66
N MET A 143 5.77 -16.73 25.46
CA MET A 143 7.20 -16.44 25.34
C MET A 143 7.76 -16.92 23.97
N GLN A 144 7.43 -18.14 23.55
CA GLN A 144 7.89 -18.68 22.27
C GLN A 144 7.31 -17.88 21.08
N ASP A 145 6.05 -17.46 21.15
CA ASP A 145 5.42 -16.67 20.11
C ASP A 145 6.04 -15.28 20.01
N PHE A 146 6.38 -14.66 21.14
CA PHE A 146 7.10 -13.39 21.18
C PHE A 146 8.50 -13.49 20.58
N ILE A 147 9.29 -14.50 20.96
CA ILE A 147 10.64 -14.73 20.40
C ILE A 147 10.56 -14.96 18.89
N ARG A 148 9.62 -15.80 18.43
CA ARG A 148 9.41 -16.08 17.00
C ARG A 148 8.97 -14.83 16.22
N TYR A 149 8.18 -13.97 16.84
CA TYR A 149 7.79 -12.69 16.25
C TYR A 149 9.00 -11.79 16.02
N LEU A 150 9.88 -11.64 17.03
CA LEU A 150 11.08 -10.81 16.92
C LEU A 150 12.06 -11.37 15.87
N ASP A 151 12.23 -12.68 15.82
CA ASP A 151 13.08 -13.35 14.85
C ASP A 151 12.62 -13.06 13.41
N LYS A 152 11.32 -13.23 13.13
CA LYS A 152 10.75 -12.88 11.82
C LYS A 152 10.87 -11.39 11.47
N LEU A 153 10.69 -10.51 12.45
CA LEU A 153 10.85 -9.07 12.25
C LEU A 153 12.31 -8.73 11.91
N TYR A 154 13.25 -9.35 12.60
CA TYR A 154 14.68 -9.17 12.34
C TYR A 154 15.07 -9.72 10.96
N GLU A 155 14.66 -10.94 10.61
CA GLU A 155 14.88 -11.53 9.27
C GLU A 155 14.34 -10.64 8.16
N PHE A 156 13.14 -10.06 8.32
CA PHE A 156 12.56 -9.15 7.34
C PHE A 156 13.42 -7.90 7.13
N MET A 157 13.99 -7.36 8.20
CA MET A 157 14.88 -6.18 8.11
C MET A 157 16.25 -6.51 7.51
N GLU A 158 16.78 -7.72 7.71
CA GLU A 158 18.05 -8.15 7.10
C GLU A 158 17.97 -8.42 5.60
N GLN A 159 16.79 -8.82 5.10
CA GLN A 159 16.58 -9.15 3.68
C GLN A 159 16.32 -7.93 2.78
N GLY A 160 16.15 -6.75 3.35
CA GLY A 160 15.94 -5.47 2.64
C GLY A 160 17.22 -4.74 2.39
#